data_c9d0c6d1d3d1dc6113ee4caf2f8298e3
#
_entry.id   c9d0c6d1d3d1dc6113ee4caf2f8298e3
#
_cell.length_a   1.000
_cell.length_b   1.000
_cell.length_c   1.000
_cell.angle_alpha   90.00
_cell.angle_beta   90.00
_cell.angle_gamma   90.00
#
_symmetry.space_group_name_H-M   'P 1'
#
loop_
_entity.id
_entity.type
_entity.pdbx_description
1 polymer ?
#
loop_
_entity_poly.entity_id
_entity_poly.type
_entity_poly.pdbx_seq_one_letter_code
_entity_poly.pdbx_strand_id
1 'polypeptide(L)'
;GANLLLNKDPKNTFKIASELDQYNKERQILEKDLLQKILNKTKEFLNDPVLVLTGSNWHEGVIGIVAARLKDKFNKPVIIISLNGDEGKASARSIVGFDIGSVIIAATQENILIKGGGHKMAGGFSIKAENIDKFKNFVIRKFQNINEDLTLKKPLFFDSVISPSAVNLEFYNKISLLSPFGSGNPEPKFIIGDVKTINGKIVGEKHVKSVLIGSDGSTIKSIAFNAVENDIGAYLIKKNNKSFNIAGKLSLNEWKGQSNVEFIIDDISVNKTFKNMVPSSIG
;
A
#
# COMPACT_ATOMS: atom_id res chain seq x y z
N GLY A 1 -7.74 23.25 0.66
CA GLY A 1 -8.78 22.24 0.87
C GLY A 1 -9.98 22.80 1.62
N ALA A 2 -9.80 23.28 2.86
CA ALA A 2 -10.90 23.79 3.67
C ALA A 2 -11.67 24.93 2.98
N ASN A 3 -10.95 25.89 2.39
CA ASN A 3 -11.58 27.00 1.64
C ASN A 3 -12.40 26.51 0.44
N LEU A 4 -12.02 25.43 -0.21
CA LEU A 4 -12.80 24.82 -1.30
C LEU A 4 -14.15 24.30 -0.80
N LEU A 5 -14.15 23.62 0.35
CA LEU A 5 -15.36 23.01 0.93
C LEU A 5 -16.32 24.06 1.53
N LEU A 6 -15.80 25.18 2.01
CA LEU A 6 -16.58 26.25 2.65
C LEU A 6 -17.03 27.34 1.68
N ASN A 7 -16.50 27.35 0.46
CA ASN A 7 -16.78 28.43 -0.49
C ASN A 7 -18.15 28.24 -1.15
N LYS A 8 -18.96 29.29 -1.14
CA LYS A 8 -20.30 29.32 -1.75
C LYS A 8 -20.32 29.93 -3.16
N ASP A 9 -19.23 30.61 -3.58
CA ASP A 9 -19.11 31.19 -4.92
C ASP A 9 -18.60 30.13 -5.92
N PRO A 10 -19.40 29.73 -6.92
CA PRO A 10 -18.99 28.71 -7.90
C PRO A 10 -17.73 29.06 -8.68
N LYS A 11 -17.53 30.35 -9.04
CA LYS A 11 -16.34 30.80 -9.79
C LYS A 11 -15.07 30.64 -8.97
N ASN A 12 -15.12 31.07 -7.72
CA ASN A 12 -13.97 30.95 -6.83
C ASN A 12 -13.72 29.48 -6.44
N THR A 13 -14.77 28.69 -6.26
CA THR A 13 -14.68 27.23 -6.03
C THR A 13 -13.97 26.53 -7.18
N PHE A 14 -14.34 26.84 -8.43
CA PHE A 14 -13.71 26.26 -9.61
C PHE A 14 -12.22 26.66 -9.71
N LYS A 15 -11.88 27.94 -9.42
CA LYS A 15 -10.49 28.41 -9.41
C LYS A 15 -9.66 27.63 -8.38
N ILE A 16 -10.13 27.53 -7.13
CA ILE A 16 -9.42 26.80 -6.07
C ILE A 16 -9.27 25.32 -6.43
N ALA A 17 -10.30 24.69 -7.00
CA ALA A 17 -10.25 23.30 -7.43
C ALA A 17 -9.19 23.08 -8.52
N SER A 18 -9.12 23.98 -9.52
CA SER A 18 -8.13 23.92 -10.59
C SER A 18 -6.70 24.11 -10.07
N GLU A 19 -6.48 25.05 -9.15
CA GLU A 19 -5.17 25.25 -8.50
C GLU A 19 -4.74 24.00 -7.71
N LEU A 20 -5.66 23.40 -6.95
CA LEU A 20 -5.36 22.17 -6.20
C LEU A 20 -5.05 20.98 -7.13
N ASP A 21 -5.75 20.86 -8.25
CA ASP A 21 -5.47 19.83 -9.27
C ASP A 21 -4.07 20.04 -9.88
N GLN A 22 -3.71 21.28 -10.19
CA GLN A 22 -2.38 21.61 -10.70
C GLN A 22 -1.29 21.25 -9.67
N TYR A 23 -1.41 21.69 -8.41
CA TYR A 23 -0.46 21.33 -7.35
C TYR A 23 -0.36 19.82 -7.13
N ASN A 24 -1.48 19.11 -7.26
CA ASN A 24 -1.46 17.65 -7.17
C ASN A 24 -0.70 17.00 -8.33
N LYS A 25 -0.85 17.49 -9.55
CA LYS A 25 -0.07 17.04 -10.72
C LYS A 25 1.42 17.31 -10.54
N GLU A 26 1.79 18.51 -10.10
CA GLU A 26 3.19 18.85 -9.81
C GLU A 26 3.78 17.96 -8.73
N ARG A 27 3.04 17.73 -7.63
CA ARG A 27 3.43 16.79 -6.58
C ARG A 27 3.67 15.37 -7.12
N GLN A 28 2.78 14.87 -8.00
CA GLN A 28 2.90 13.54 -8.60
C GLN A 28 4.15 13.43 -9.50
N ILE A 29 4.52 14.49 -10.23
CA ILE A 29 5.74 14.54 -11.03
C ILE A 29 6.98 14.45 -10.13
N LEU A 30 7.04 15.30 -9.09
CA LEU A 30 8.14 15.30 -8.12
C LEU A 30 8.29 13.95 -7.42
N GLU A 31 7.16 13.33 -7.06
CA GLU A 31 7.12 12.02 -6.43
C GLU A 31 7.66 10.92 -7.37
N LYS A 32 7.20 10.90 -8.63
CA LYS A 32 7.65 9.92 -9.62
C LYS A 32 9.14 10.07 -9.92
N ASP A 33 9.62 11.30 -10.08
CA ASP A 33 11.03 11.59 -10.35
C ASP A 33 11.92 11.15 -9.18
N LEU A 34 11.54 11.50 -7.94
CA LEU A 34 12.29 11.08 -6.76
C LEU A 34 12.30 9.56 -6.60
N LEU A 35 11.15 8.92 -6.78
CA LEU A 35 11.05 7.46 -6.70
C LEU A 35 11.96 6.78 -7.72
N GLN A 36 11.96 7.26 -8.97
CA GLN A 36 12.81 6.72 -10.03
C GLN A 36 14.31 6.90 -9.71
N LYS A 37 14.72 8.09 -9.24
CA LYS A 37 16.09 8.37 -8.82
C LYS A 37 16.55 7.42 -7.72
N ILE A 38 15.71 7.16 -6.74
CA ILE A 38 16.02 6.23 -5.66
C ILE A 38 16.09 4.79 -6.17
N LEU A 39 15.11 4.35 -6.98
CA LEU A 39 15.06 2.99 -7.51
C LEU A 39 16.30 2.66 -8.37
N ASN A 40 16.83 3.62 -9.09
CA ASN A 40 18.06 3.42 -9.87
C ASN A 40 19.32 3.15 -9.01
N LYS A 41 19.30 3.60 -7.74
CA LYS A 41 20.36 3.37 -6.75
C LYS A 41 20.12 2.18 -5.83
N THR A 42 18.93 1.56 -5.89
CA THR A 42 18.47 0.59 -4.87
C THR A 42 19.32 -0.68 -4.81
N LYS A 43 20.02 -1.07 -5.87
CA LYS A 43 20.88 -2.28 -5.86
C LYS A 43 21.94 -2.24 -4.74
N GLU A 44 22.36 -1.05 -4.34
CA GLU A 44 23.37 -0.83 -3.28
C GLU A 44 22.81 -1.06 -1.86
N PHE A 45 21.48 -0.95 -1.68
CA PHE A 45 20.83 -0.92 -0.35
C PHE A 45 19.89 -2.07 -0.09
N LEU A 46 19.64 -2.95 -1.07
CA LEU A 46 18.66 -4.03 -0.94
C LEU A 46 18.96 -5.02 0.17
N ASN A 47 20.21 -5.17 0.56
CA ASN A 47 20.63 -6.09 1.62
C ASN A 47 20.43 -5.50 3.03
N ASP A 48 20.26 -4.19 3.15
CA ASP A 48 20.06 -3.56 4.46
C ASP A 48 18.67 -3.95 5.01
N PRO A 49 18.54 -4.29 6.30
CA PRO A 49 17.27 -4.63 6.91
C PRO A 49 16.33 -3.42 7.06
N VAL A 50 16.91 -2.22 7.15
CA VAL A 50 16.22 -0.93 7.15
C VAL A 50 16.82 -0.06 6.06
N LEU A 51 16.00 0.48 5.16
CA LEU A 51 16.47 1.35 4.09
C LEU A 51 16.59 2.79 4.60
N VAL A 52 17.81 3.28 4.75
CA VAL A 52 18.11 4.69 5.08
C VAL A 52 18.71 5.36 3.84
N LEU A 53 17.95 6.25 3.24
CA LEU A 53 18.23 6.85 1.95
C LEU A 53 18.41 8.36 2.12
N THR A 54 19.51 8.89 1.58
CA THR A 54 19.85 10.29 1.74
C THR A 54 20.09 10.94 0.38
N GLY A 55 19.66 12.17 0.25
CA GLY A 55 19.97 12.99 -0.93
C GLY A 55 19.72 14.46 -0.69
N SER A 56 20.35 15.30 -1.49
CA SER A 56 20.26 16.75 -1.38
C SER A 56 19.07 17.30 -2.15
N ASN A 57 18.44 18.31 -1.59
CA ASN A 57 17.35 19.07 -2.21
C ASN A 57 16.14 18.24 -2.64
N TRP A 58 15.86 17.14 -1.94
CA TRP A 58 14.62 16.42 -2.14
C TRP A 58 13.45 17.17 -1.51
N HIS A 59 12.37 17.33 -2.24
CA HIS A 59 11.23 18.10 -1.74
C HIS A 59 10.59 17.43 -0.51
N GLU A 60 10.62 18.12 0.63
CA GLU A 60 10.16 17.57 1.93
C GLU A 60 8.70 17.08 1.89
N GLY A 61 7.84 17.72 1.10
CA GLY A 61 6.43 17.33 0.94
C GLY A 61 6.21 15.98 0.24
N VAL A 62 7.23 15.41 -0.44
CA VAL A 62 7.08 14.14 -1.16
C VAL A 62 7.89 12.99 -0.56
N ILE A 63 8.92 13.25 0.27
CA ILE A 63 9.76 12.19 0.84
C ILE A 63 8.96 11.18 1.64
N GLY A 64 7.89 11.60 2.35
CA GLY A 64 7.04 10.71 3.12
C GLY A 64 6.18 9.78 2.26
N ILE A 65 5.77 10.24 1.07
CA ILE A 65 4.99 9.44 0.11
C ILE A 65 5.92 8.42 -0.54
N VAL A 66 7.13 8.84 -0.94
CA VAL A 66 8.12 7.97 -1.54
C VAL A 66 8.59 6.90 -0.53
N ALA A 67 8.80 7.28 0.74
CA ALA A 67 9.11 6.32 1.81
C ALA A 67 8.00 5.25 1.95
N ALA A 68 6.72 5.65 1.89
CA ALA A 68 5.61 4.71 1.95
C ALA A 68 5.62 3.73 0.76
N ARG A 69 5.82 4.22 -0.47
CA ARG A 69 5.88 3.36 -1.67
C ARG A 69 7.06 2.38 -1.64
N LEU A 70 8.23 2.83 -1.20
CA LEU A 70 9.41 1.96 -1.07
C LEU A 70 9.18 0.90 0.03
N LYS A 71 8.59 1.31 1.17
CA LYS A 71 8.19 0.39 2.24
C LYS A 71 7.24 -0.68 1.73
N ASP A 72 6.22 -0.31 0.96
CA ASP A 72 5.27 -1.26 0.38
C ASP A 72 5.91 -2.19 -0.65
N LYS A 73 6.84 -1.66 -1.48
CA LYS A 73 7.54 -2.41 -2.51
C LYS A 73 8.53 -3.44 -1.94
N PHE A 74 9.29 -3.05 -0.91
CA PHE A 74 10.36 -3.89 -0.36
C PHE A 74 9.98 -4.59 0.93
N ASN A 75 8.82 -4.26 1.50
CA ASN A 75 8.37 -4.73 2.81
C ASN A 75 9.44 -4.56 3.92
N LYS A 76 10.10 -3.40 3.92
CA LYS A 76 11.14 -3.02 4.89
C LYS A 76 10.83 -1.66 5.47
N PRO A 77 11.28 -1.34 6.68
CA PRO A 77 11.26 0.04 7.16
C PRO A 77 12.10 0.93 6.24
N VAL A 78 11.58 2.10 5.90
CA VAL A 78 12.22 3.06 5.00
C VAL A 78 12.29 4.42 5.63
N ILE A 79 13.45 5.02 5.60
CA ILE A 79 13.73 6.38 6.07
C ILE A 79 14.34 7.14 4.90
N ILE A 80 13.74 8.27 4.54
CA ILE A 80 14.25 9.17 3.50
C ILE A 80 14.63 10.47 4.16
N ILE A 81 15.88 10.90 3.94
CA ILE A 81 16.46 12.11 4.49
C ILE A 81 16.76 13.08 3.34
N SER A 82 16.14 14.24 3.36
CA SER A 82 16.47 15.35 2.47
C SER A 82 17.45 16.29 3.17
N LEU A 83 18.64 16.42 2.60
CA LEU A 83 19.67 17.32 3.09
C LEU A 83 19.52 18.72 2.48
N ASN A 84 19.64 19.73 3.32
CA ASN A 84 19.77 21.12 2.94
C ASN A 84 20.93 21.74 3.76
N GLY A 85 22.09 21.83 3.14
CA GLY A 85 23.34 22.16 3.86
C GLY A 85 23.69 21.06 4.88
N ASP A 86 23.98 21.49 6.11
CA ASP A 86 24.43 20.60 7.20
C ASP A 86 23.29 19.94 7.97
N GLU A 87 22.03 20.23 7.63
CA GLU A 87 20.87 19.64 8.27
C GLU A 87 20.01 18.86 7.28
N GLY A 88 19.42 17.78 7.78
CA GLY A 88 18.47 16.95 7.05
C GLY A 88 17.12 16.90 7.72
N LYS A 89 16.07 16.91 6.91
CA LYS A 89 14.71 16.55 7.32
C LYS A 89 14.34 15.19 6.79
N ALA A 90 13.78 14.37 7.65
CA ALA A 90 13.51 12.98 7.35
C ALA A 90 12.04 12.61 7.53
N SER A 91 11.61 11.66 6.70
CA SER A 91 10.35 10.96 6.87
C SER A 91 10.59 9.46 6.89
N ALA A 92 10.04 8.79 7.90
CA ALA A 92 10.15 7.37 8.12
C ALA A 92 8.79 6.68 7.94
N ARG A 93 8.83 5.47 7.37
CA ARG A 93 7.68 4.55 7.27
C ARG A 93 8.11 3.17 7.68
N SER A 94 7.29 2.52 8.48
CA SER A 94 7.60 1.24 9.08
C SER A 94 6.69 0.11 8.62
N ILE A 95 7.09 -1.10 8.97
CA ILE A 95 6.31 -2.33 8.78
C ILE A 95 5.74 -2.78 10.14
N VAL A 96 4.77 -3.69 10.09
CA VAL A 96 4.23 -4.32 11.30
C VAL A 96 5.35 -5.04 12.06
N GLY A 97 5.39 -4.82 13.37
CA GLY A 97 6.41 -5.41 14.25
C GLY A 97 7.62 -4.51 14.54
N PHE A 98 7.81 -3.39 13.82
CA PHE A 98 8.88 -2.45 14.08
C PHE A 98 8.33 -1.05 14.42
N ASP A 99 8.37 -0.65 15.68
CA ASP A 99 7.90 0.68 16.15
C ASP A 99 8.95 1.75 15.86
N ILE A 100 8.84 2.40 14.69
CA ILE A 100 9.77 3.45 14.26
C ILE A 100 9.65 4.72 15.11
N GLY A 101 8.48 5.00 15.67
CA GLY A 101 8.28 6.16 16.55
C GLY A 101 9.11 6.05 17.82
N SER A 102 9.08 4.90 18.48
CA SER A 102 9.90 4.64 19.66
C SER A 102 11.41 4.71 19.36
N VAL A 103 11.83 4.25 18.18
CA VAL A 103 13.24 4.31 17.75
C VAL A 103 13.68 5.77 17.53
N ILE A 104 12.84 6.60 16.90
CA ILE A 104 13.12 8.03 16.70
C ILE A 104 13.20 8.77 18.03
N ILE A 105 12.29 8.49 18.96
CA ILE A 105 12.31 9.08 20.31
C ILE A 105 13.62 8.70 21.02
N ALA A 106 13.99 7.42 21.02
CA ALA A 106 15.23 6.96 21.63
C ALA A 106 16.47 7.61 21.00
N ALA A 107 16.54 7.73 19.66
CA ALA A 107 17.63 8.41 18.99
C ALA A 107 17.71 9.91 19.31
N THR A 108 16.57 10.55 19.58
CA THR A 108 16.52 11.94 20.02
C THR A 108 17.04 12.08 21.45
N GLN A 109 16.68 11.16 22.35
CA GLN A 109 17.17 11.12 23.72
C GLN A 109 18.70 10.87 23.80
N GLU A 110 19.25 10.09 22.85
CA GLU A 110 20.69 9.86 22.73
C GLU A 110 21.43 10.99 21.99
N ASN A 111 20.77 12.13 21.71
CA ASN A 111 21.34 13.28 20.98
C ASN A 111 21.91 12.91 19.57
N ILE A 112 21.40 11.86 18.95
CA ILE A 112 21.70 11.50 17.57
C ILE A 112 20.89 12.38 16.61
N LEU A 113 19.64 12.68 16.99
CA LEU A 113 18.72 13.54 16.25
C LEU A 113 18.59 14.91 16.93
N ILE A 114 18.33 15.95 16.12
CA ILE A 114 18.08 17.30 16.64
C ILE A 114 16.71 17.33 17.33
N LYS A 115 15.71 16.77 16.66
CA LYS A 115 14.33 16.60 17.14
C LYS A 115 13.62 15.56 16.28
N GLY A 116 12.66 14.90 16.86
CA GLY A 116 11.89 13.91 16.12
C GLY A 116 10.77 13.32 16.95
N GLY A 117 9.87 12.63 16.26
CA GLY A 117 8.77 11.91 16.86
C GLY A 117 7.96 11.15 15.82
N GLY A 118 6.96 10.44 16.30
CA GLY A 118 6.11 9.65 15.43
C GLY A 118 5.26 8.65 16.18
N HIS A 119 4.68 7.77 15.40
CA HIS A 119 3.88 6.64 15.86
C HIS A 119 4.48 5.34 15.33
N LYS A 120 3.93 4.19 15.73
CA LYS A 120 4.47 2.87 15.37
C LYS A 120 4.82 2.70 13.89
N MET A 121 3.99 3.25 12.99
CA MET A 121 4.11 3.02 11.54
C MET A 121 4.75 4.18 10.76
N ALA A 122 4.91 5.36 11.37
CA ALA A 122 5.44 6.54 10.68
C ALA A 122 6.05 7.52 11.66
N GLY A 123 7.08 8.25 11.21
CA GLY A 123 7.71 9.30 11.98
C GLY A 123 8.43 10.31 11.11
N GLY A 124 8.87 11.40 11.74
CA GLY A 124 9.66 12.43 11.12
C GLY A 124 10.67 13.00 12.10
N PHE A 125 11.80 13.47 11.59
CA PHE A 125 12.85 14.02 12.43
C PHE A 125 13.75 14.99 11.65
N SER A 126 14.54 15.74 12.40
CA SER A 126 15.65 16.53 11.87
C SER A 126 16.96 15.97 12.41
N ILE A 127 18.01 15.98 11.56
CA ILE A 127 19.30 15.38 11.85
C ILE A 127 20.42 16.24 11.26
N LYS A 128 21.58 16.31 11.92
CA LYS A 128 22.80 16.85 11.32
C LYS A 128 23.39 15.87 10.33
N ALA A 129 23.94 16.35 9.22
CA ALA A 129 24.56 15.51 8.18
C ALA A 129 25.63 14.58 8.76
N GLU A 130 26.45 15.05 9.69
CA GLU A 130 27.51 14.28 10.39
C GLU A 130 26.96 13.08 11.19
N ASN A 131 25.70 13.10 11.60
CA ASN A 131 25.09 12.06 12.43
C ASN A 131 24.35 10.98 11.61
N ILE A 132 24.30 11.09 10.29
CA ILE A 132 23.49 10.17 9.45
C ILE A 132 23.97 8.73 9.59
N ASP A 133 25.26 8.49 9.51
CA ASP A 133 25.83 7.13 9.64
C ASP A 133 25.62 6.57 11.06
N LYS A 134 25.75 7.42 12.08
CA LYS A 134 25.47 7.05 13.46
C LYS A 134 24.01 6.64 13.63
N PHE A 135 23.08 7.40 13.04
CA PHE A 135 21.66 7.08 13.03
C PHE A 135 21.36 5.81 12.25
N LYS A 136 21.93 5.62 11.06
CA LYS A 136 21.77 4.39 10.26
C LYS A 136 22.16 3.16 11.06
N ASN A 137 23.33 3.18 11.69
CA ASN A 137 23.80 2.07 12.53
C ASN A 137 22.90 1.85 13.75
N PHE A 138 22.41 2.94 14.36
CA PHE A 138 21.49 2.87 15.50
C PHE A 138 20.18 2.18 15.11
N VAL A 139 19.54 2.59 14.04
CA VAL A 139 18.24 2.04 13.63
C VAL A 139 18.36 0.59 13.17
N ILE A 140 19.43 0.22 12.45
CA ILE A 140 19.71 -1.16 12.05
C ILE A 140 19.86 -2.06 13.28
N ARG A 141 20.66 -1.65 14.27
CA ARG A 141 20.85 -2.39 15.53
C ARG A 141 19.52 -2.55 16.28
N LYS A 142 18.69 -1.50 16.37
CA LYS A 142 17.36 -1.60 16.98
C LYS A 142 16.45 -2.57 16.25
N PHE A 143 16.52 -2.61 14.92
CA PHE A 143 15.75 -3.56 14.12
C PHE A 143 16.20 -5.01 14.34
N GLN A 144 17.50 -5.26 14.35
CA GLN A 144 18.07 -6.60 14.58
C GLN A 144 17.75 -7.17 15.97
N ASN A 145 17.63 -6.31 16.97
CA ASN A 145 17.26 -6.72 18.34
C ASN A 145 15.78 -7.11 18.49
N ILE A 146 14.95 -6.84 17.49
CA ILE A 146 13.54 -7.22 17.48
C ILE A 146 13.42 -8.54 16.72
N ASN A 147 13.69 -9.63 17.42
CA ASN A 147 13.45 -11.04 17.05
C ASN A 147 13.76 -11.49 15.62
N GLU A 148 14.44 -12.61 15.54
CA GLU A 148 14.70 -13.45 14.36
C GLU A 148 13.42 -13.92 13.64
N ASP A 149 12.23 -13.73 14.22
CA ASP A 149 10.92 -14.18 13.72
C ASP A 149 10.11 -13.14 12.93
N LEU A 150 10.64 -11.94 12.70
CA LEU A 150 10.00 -11.04 11.75
C LEU A 150 10.08 -11.64 10.35
N THR A 151 9.17 -12.55 10.06
CA THR A 151 8.98 -13.03 8.68
C THR A 151 8.67 -11.79 7.85
N LEU A 152 9.57 -11.44 6.93
CA LEU A 152 9.44 -10.34 5.98
C LEU A 152 8.23 -10.50 5.04
N LYS A 153 7.40 -11.51 5.29
CA LYS A 153 6.15 -11.76 4.57
C LYS A 153 5.08 -10.84 5.13
N LYS A 154 4.57 -9.97 4.30
CA LYS A 154 3.42 -9.12 4.63
C LYS A 154 2.20 -10.02 4.84
N PRO A 155 1.67 -10.18 6.07
CA PRO A 155 0.47 -10.97 6.26
C PRO A 155 -0.71 -10.29 5.58
N LEU A 156 -1.52 -11.05 4.86
CA LEU A 156 -2.80 -10.60 4.36
C LEU A 156 -3.88 -11.07 5.34
N PHE A 157 -4.57 -10.11 5.95
CA PHE A 157 -5.73 -10.40 6.79
C PHE A 157 -7.00 -10.39 5.93
N PHE A 158 -7.87 -11.35 6.17
CA PHE A 158 -9.17 -11.47 5.53
C PHE A 158 -10.23 -11.92 6.54
N ASP A 159 -11.46 -11.56 6.27
CA ASP A 159 -12.57 -11.79 7.21
C ASP A 159 -13.22 -13.16 6.98
N SER A 160 -13.30 -13.60 5.72
CA SER A 160 -13.90 -14.92 5.41
C SER A 160 -13.46 -15.47 4.04
N VAL A 161 -13.66 -16.76 3.86
CA VAL A 161 -13.62 -17.43 2.56
C VAL A 161 -15.04 -17.50 2.01
N ILE A 162 -15.24 -17.08 0.78
CA ILE A 162 -16.55 -17.09 0.12
C ILE A 162 -16.52 -17.92 -1.16
N SER A 163 -17.68 -18.42 -1.58
CA SER A 163 -17.83 -19.09 -2.88
C SER A 163 -17.79 -18.07 -4.02
N PRO A 164 -17.38 -18.46 -5.23
CA PRO A 164 -17.47 -17.61 -6.40
C PRO A 164 -18.86 -17.03 -6.65
N SER A 165 -19.91 -17.82 -6.44
CA SER A 165 -21.32 -17.42 -6.56
C SER A 165 -21.77 -16.35 -5.57
N ALA A 166 -21.04 -16.16 -4.45
CA ALA A 166 -21.33 -15.11 -3.48
C ALA A 166 -20.95 -13.69 -3.98
N VAL A 167 -20.22 -13.58 -5.09
CA VAL A 167 -19.91 -12.28 -5.71
C VAL A 167 -21.14 -11.78 -6.46
N ASN A 168 -22.13 -11.32 -5.72
CA ASN A 168 -23.44 -10.88 -6.23
C ASN A 168 -23.95 -9.65 -5.45
N LEU A 169 -25.01 -9.04 -5.99
CA LEU A 169 -25.58 -7.81 -5.43
C LEU A 169 -26.22 -8.03 -4.05
N GLU A 170 -26.85 -9.18 -3.82
CA GLU A 170 -27.47 -9.49 -2.53
C GLU A 170 -26.43 -9.50 -1.40
N PHE A 171 -25.31 -10.20 -1.61
CA PHE A 171 -24.25 -10.27 -0.62
C PHE A 171 -23.55 -8.91 -0.44
N TYR A 172 -23.30 -8.19 -1.55
CA TYR A 172 -22.75 -6.83 -1.48
C TYR A 172 -23.63 -5.90 -0.63
N ASN A 173 -24.96 -5.93 -0.82
CA ASN A 173 -25.89 -5.11 -0.06
C ASN A 173 -25.87 -5.47 1.44
N LYS A 174 -25.75 -6.75 1.80
CA LYS A 174 -25.60 -7.17 3.20
C LYS A 174 -24.32 -6.63 3.82
N ILE A 175 -23.19 -6.68 3.09
CA ILE A 175 -21.91 -6.11 3.56
C ILE A 175 -22.00 -4.59 3.72
N SER A 176 -22.68 -3.91 2.79
CA SER A 176 -22.80 -2.45 2.83
C SER A 176 -23.54 -1.92 4.06
N LEU A 177 -24.35 -2.76 4.74
CA LEU A 177 -24.96 -2.41 6.02
C LEU A 177 -23.95 -2.19 7.16
N LEU A 178 -22.73 -2.71 7.01
CA LEU A 178 -21.63 -2.48 7.97
C LEU A 178 -20.97 -1.12 7.78
N SER A 179 -21.30 -0.38 6.71
CA SER A 179 -20.75 0.94 6.44
C SER A 179 -21.23 2.00 7.46
N PRO A 180 -20.52 3.13 7.64
CA PRO A 180 -19.37 3.58 6.83
C PRO A 180 -18.05 2.88 7.20
N PHE A 181 -17.29 2.50 6.19
CA PHE A 181 -15.96 1.91 6.37
C PHE A 181 -14.90 3.00 6.54
N GLY A 182 -13.85 2.70 7.32
CA GLY A 182 -12.76 3.63 7.59
C GLY A 182 -11.83 3.15 8.69
N SER A 183 -11.19 4.09 9.37
CA SER A 183 -10.33 3.78 10.51
C SER A 183 -11.15 3.15 11.65
N GLY A 184 -10.74 1.97 12.11
CA GLY A 184 -11.47 1.20 13.15
C GLY A 184 -12.61 0.34 12.65
N ASN A 185 -13.06 0.52 11.39
CA ASN A 185 -14.04 -0.33 10.71
C ASN A 185 -13.61 -0.54 9.27
N PRO A 186 -12.59 -1.39 9.00
CA PRO A 186 -12.09 -1.62 7.66
C PRO A 186 -13.13 -2.34 6.79
N GLU A 187 -13.09 -2.05 5.49
CA GLU A 187 -13.93 -2.75 4.53
C GLU A 187 -13.58 -4.25 4.50
N PRO A 188 -14.57 -5.17 4.61
CA PRO A 188 -14.31 -6.60 4.66
C PRO A 188 -13.57 -7.13 3.44
N LYS A 189 -12.60 -7.99 3.69
CA LYS A 189 -11.80 -8.70 2.68
C LYS A 189 -12.13 -10.18 2.67
N PHE A 190 -12.16 -10.72 1.49
CA PHE A 190 -12.54 -12.11 1.25
C PHE A 190 -11.49 -12.84 0.45
N ILE A 191 -11.48 -14.17 0.61
CA ILE A 191 -10.75 -15.07 -0.26
C ILE A 191 -11.76 -15.89 -1.07
N ILE A 192 -11.45 -16.06 -2.35
CA ILE A 192 -12.16 -16.98 -3.24
C ILE A 192 -11.14 -17.99 -3.76
N GLY A 193 -11.40 -19.26 -3.50
CA GLY A 193 -10.51 -20.36 -3.90
C GLY A 193 -10.82 -20.90 -5.29
N ASP A 194 -9.81 -21.56 -5.87
CA ASP A 194 -9.91 -22.38 -7.09
C ASP A 194 -10.56 -21.69 -8.30
N VAL A 195 -10.19 -20.42 -8.55
CA VAL A 195 -10.64 -19.69 -9.74
C VAL A 195 -9.65 -19.86 -10.89
N LYS A 196 -10.15 -19.73 -12.13
CA LYS A 196 -9.35 -19.71 -13.37
C LYS A 196 -9.67 -18.47 -14.17
N THR A 197 -8.70 -17.94 -14.90
CA THR A 197 -8.92 -16.80 -15.82
C THR A 197 -9.54 -17.29 -17.12
N ILE A 198 -10.72 -16.77 -17.46
CA ILE A 198 -11.33 -16.94 -18.79
C ILE A 198 -10.78 -15.89 -19.74
N ASN A 199 -10.77 -14.63 -19.29
CA ASN A 199 -10.34 -13.49 -20.11
C ASN A 199 -9.70 -12.43 -19.21
N GLY A 200 -8.61 -11.84 -19.66
CA GLY A 200 -7.93 -10.74 -19.01
C GLY A 200 -7.49 -9.68 -19.99
N LYS A 201 -7.67 -8.41 -19.64
CA LYS A 201 -7.27 -7.28 -20.48
C LYS A 201 -6.73 -6.12 -19.65
N ILE A 202 -5.81 -5.38 -20.24
CA ILE A 202 -5.27 -4.15 -19.67
C ILE A 202 -6.29 -3.02 -19.85
N VAL A 203 -6.50 -2.22 -18.81
CA VAL A 203 -7.38 -1.05 -18.81
C VAL A 203 -6.64 0.12 -18.18
N GLY A 204 -6.67 1.28 -18.87
CA GLY A 204 -6.01 2.50 -18.35
C GLY A 204 -4.51 2.34 -18.12
N GLU A 205 -3.81 1.60 -18.99
CA GLU A 205 -2.35 1.39 -19.01
C GLU A 205 -1.78 0.61 -17.79
N LYS A 206 -2.42 0.63 -16.63
CA LYS A 206 -1.88 0.11 -15.36
C LYS A 206 -2.71 -0.96 -14.70
N HIS A 207 -3.96 -1.10 -15.07
CA HIS A 207 -4.90 -1.97 -14.38
C HIS A 207 -5.23 -3.19 -15.23
N VAL A 208 -5.58 -4.29 -14.60
CA VAL A 208 -6.02 -5.50 -15.28
C VAL A 208 -7.46 -5.80 -14.89
N LYS A 209 -8.38 -5.77 -15.86
CA LYS A 209 -9.73 -6.34 -15.73
C LYS A 209 -9.71 -7.78 -16.18
N SER A 210 -10.35 -8.65 -15.44
CA SER A 210 -10.47 -10.06 -15.81
C SER A 210 -11.85 -10.62 -15.52
N VAL A 211 -12.18 -11.67 -16.24
CA VAL A 211 -13.33 -12.53 -15.96
C VAL A 211 -12.76 -13.86 -15.51
N LEU A 212 -13.13 -14.26 -14.31
CA LEU A 212 -12.72 -15.50 -13.69
C LEU A 212 -13.90 -16.47 -13.65
N ILE A 213 -13.60 -17.78 -13.68
CA ILE A 213 -14.59 -18.82 -13.44
C ILE A 213 -14.20 -19.57 -12.17
N GLY A 214 -15.16 -19.77 -11.30
CA GLY A 214 -15.00 -20.52 -10.08
C GLY A 214 -15.22 -22.03 -10.28
N SER A 215 -14.92 -22.79 -9.25
CA SER A 215 -15.13 -24.24 -9.21
C SER A 215 -16.62 -24.63 -9.27
N ASP A 216 -17.51 -23.71 -8.89
CA ASP A 216 -18.97 -23.86 -8.96
C ASP A 216 -19.56 -23.46 -10.32
N GLY A 217 -18.72 -23.09 -11.30
CA GLY A 217 -19.13 -22.61 -12.63
C GLY A 217 -19.55 -21.14 -12.68
N SER A 218 -19.59 -20.45 -11.56
CA SER A 218 -19.96 -19.03 -11.50
C SER A 218 -18.84 -18.16 -12.10
N THR A 219 -19.23 -17.09 -12.78
CA THR A 219 -18.29 -16.12 -13.33
C THR A 219 -18.18 -14.88 -12.45
N ILE A 220 -16.94 -14.42 -12.25
CA ILE A 220 -16.61 -13.24 -11.46
C ILE A 220 -15.98 -12.18 -12.36
N LYS A 221 -16.60 -11.00 -12.44
CA LYS A 221 -15.93 -9.82 -12.99
C LYS A 221 -14.96 -9.28 -11.95
N SER A 222 -13.71 -9.06 -12.33
CA SER A 222 -12.69 -8.60 -11.39
C SER A 222 -11.79 -7.54 -11.98
N ILE A 223 -11.17 -6.78 -11.10
CA ILE A 223 -10.16 -5.78 -11.42
C ILE A 223 -9.01 -5.84 -10.42
N ALA A 224 -7.78 -5.79 -10.93
CA ALA A 224 -6.58 -5.59 -10.14
C ALA A 224 -5.95 -4.24 -10.53
N PHE A 225 -5.89 -3.32 -9.55
CA PHE A 225 -5.34 -1.99 -9.77
C PHE A 225 -3.81 -2.03 -9.75
N ASN A 226 -3.18 -1.29 -10.69
CA ASN A 226 -1.72 -1.19 -10.85
C ASN A 226 -1.02 -2.55 -10.97
N ALA A 227 -1.67 -3.51 -11.63
CA ALA A 227 -1.23 -4.91 -11.68
C ALA A 227 -0.46 -5.27 -12.96
N VAL A 228 -0.37 -4.40 -13.96
CA VAL A 228 0.25 -4.72 -15.27
C VAL A 228 1.72 -5.13 -15.13
N GLU A 229 2.45 -4.50 -14.21
CA GLU A 229 3.90 -4.71 -14.03
C GLU A 229 4.24 -5.70 -12.90
N ASN A 230 3.26 -6.43 -12.36
CA ASN A 230 3.48 -7.36 -11.26
C ASN A 230 2.95 -8.77 -11.57
N ASP A 231 3.23 -9.71 -10.68
CA ASP A 231 2.85 -11.12 -10.84
C ASP A 231 1.33 -11.31 -10.93
N ILE A 232 0.54 -10.48 -10.24
CA ILE A 232 -0.93 -10.52 -10.28
C ILE A 232 -1.41 -10.32 -11.72
N GLY A 233 -0.91 -9.28 -12.39
CA GLY A 233 -1.27 -8.99 -13.77
C GLY A 233 -0.86 -10.10 -14.73
N ALA A 234 0.33 -10.68 -14.54
CA ALA A 234 0.81 -11.79 -15.36
C ALA A 234 -0.13 -13.01 -15.28
N TYR A 235 -0.68 -13.31 -14.07
CA TYR A 235 -1.65 -14.39 -13.89
C TYR A 235 -3.03 -14.06 -14.47
N LEU A 236 -3.48 -12.83 -14.35
CA LEU A 236 -4.81 -12.42 -14.81
C LEU A 236 -4.92 -12.19 -16.32
N ILE A 237 -3.80 -11.83 -16.98
CA ILE A 237 -3.78 -11.61 -18.45
C ILE A 237 -3.64 -12.94 -19.19
N LYS A 238 -2.78 -13.84 -18.71
CA LYS A 238 -2.56 -15.12 -19.35
C LYS A 238 -3.74 -16.06 -19.08
N LYS A 239 -4.40 -16.51 -20.15
CA LYS A 239 -5.33 -17.64 -20.07
C LYS A 239 -4.56 -18.85 -19.53
N ASN A 240 -4.72 -19.13 -18.25
CA ASN A 240 -4.01 -20.21 -17.57
C ASN A 240 -5.02 -21.27 -17.12
N ASN A 241 -4.76 -22.52 -17.48
CA ASN A 241 -5.61 -23.65 -17.05
C ASN A 241 -5.40 -24.03 -15.57
N LYS A 242 -4.38 -23.44 -14.92
CA LYS A 242 -4.13 -23.68 -13.49
C LYS A 242 -5.07 -22.82 -12.66
N SER A 243 -5.70 -23.41 -11.65
CA SER A 243 -6.47 -22.69 -10.66
C SER A 243 -5.56 -21.95 -9.68
N PHE A 244 -6.05 -20.86 -9.18
CA PHE A 244 -5.41 -20.05 -8.15
C PHE A 244 -6.47 -19.46 -7.20
N ASN A 245 -6.02 -18.94 -6.08
CA ASN A 245 -6.89 -18.26 -5.13
C ASN A 245 -6.71 -16.76 -5.27
N ILE A 246 -7.78 -16.01 -5.07
CA ILE A 246 -7.77 -14.55 -5.06
C ILE A 246 -8.17 -14.03 -3.69
N ALA A 247 -7.55 -12.95 -3.28
CA ALA A 247 -7.89 -12.22 -2.08
C ALA A 247 -8.22 -10.77 -2.43
N GLY A 248 -9.24 -10.21 -1.79
CA GLY A 248 -9.67 -8.86 -2.10
C GLY A 248 -11.03 -8.51 -1.52
N LYS A 249 -11.74 -7.60 -2.15
CA LYS A 249 -13.02 -7.08 -1.68
C LYS A 249 -14.05 -6.94 -2.80
N LEU A 250 -15.32 -6.88 -2.43
CA LEU A 250 -16.39 -6.59 -3.37
C LEU A 250 -16.51 -5.08 -3.61
N SER A 251 -16.88 -4.72 -4.83
CA SER A 251 -17.15 -3.33 -5.20
C SER A 251 -18.36 -3.26 -6.12
N LEU A 252 -19.22 -2.28 -5.91
CA LEU A 252 -20.32 -1.98 -6.80
C LEU A 252 -19.82 -1.09 -7.94
N ASN A 253 -20.02 -1.53 -9.16
CA ASN A 253 -19.77 -0.74 -10.35
C ASN A 253 -21.10 -0.36 -11.00
N GLU A 254 -21.43 0.92 -10.97
CA GLU A 254 -22.63 1.47 -11.56
C GLU A 254 -22.29 2.17 -12.88
N TRP A 255 -22.77 1.63 -13.98
CA TRP A 255 -22.57 2.19 -15.29
C TRP A 255 -23.85 2.15 -16.13
N LYS A 256 -24.28 3.30 -16.64
CA LYS A 256 -25.48 3.44 -17.49
C LYS A 256 -26.76 2.82 -16.87
N GLY A 257 -26.94 3.00 -15.56
CA GLY A 257 -28.10 2.48 -14.83
C GLY A 257 -28.06 0.98 -14.54
N GLN A 258 -26.97 0.30 -14.85
CA GLN A 258 -26.75 -1.09 -14.46
C GLN A 258 -25.75 -1.18 -13.31
N SER A 259 -26.15 -1.86 -12.24
CA SER A 259 -25.30 -2.14 -11.10
C SER A 259 -24.72 -3.55 -11.22
N ASN A 260 -23.38 -3.66 -11.23
CA ASN A 260 -22.67 -4.92 -11.27
C ASN A 260 -21.69 -4.99 -10.11
N VAL A 261 -21.63 -6.14 -9.44
CA VAL A 261 -20.61 -6.38 -8.43
C VAL A 261 -19.35 -6.90 -9.13
N GLU A 262 -18.22 -6.26 -8.84
CA GLU A 262 -16.88 -6.66 -9.28
C GLU A 262 -16.04 -7.04 -8.04
N PHE A 263 -15.10 -7.96 -8.19
CA PHE A 263 -14.14 -8.30 -7.15
C PHE A 263 -12.84 -7.52 -7.39
N ILE A 264 -12.47 -6.66 -6.46
CA ILE A 264 -11.19 -5.95 -6.49
C ILE A 264 -10.13 -6.89 -5.92
N ILE A 265 -9.19 -7.32 -6.75
CA ILE A 265 -8.13 -8.25 -6.38
C ILE A 265 -6.97 -7.47 -5.76
N ASP A 266 -6.65 -7.78 -4.50
CA ASP A 266 -5.49 -7.24 -3.78
C ASP A 266 -4.28 -8.17 -3.91
N ASP A 267 -4.51 -9.51 -3.95
CA ASP A 267 -3.44 -10.51 -4.01
C ASP A 267 -3.93 -11.82 -4.63
N ILE A 268 -2.99 -12.66 -5.06
CA ILE A 268 -3.24 -14.00 -5.60
C ILE A 268 -2.31 -15.03 -4.96
N SER A 269 -2.79 -16.29 -4.85
CA SER A 269 -1.97 -17.42 -4.38
C SER A 269 -2.19 -18.64 -5.25
N VAL A 270 -1.10 -19.26 -5.69
CA VAL A 270 -1.10 -20.49 -6.51
C VAL A 270 -1.03 -21.78 -5.68
N ASN A 271 -0.86 -21.67 -4.37
CA ASN A 271 -0.75 -22.82 -3.48
C ASN A 271 -2.11 -23.40 -3.09
N LYS A 272 -2.24 -24.71 -3.21
CA LYS A 272 -3.49 -25.48 -3.06
C LYS A 272 -4.06 -25.59 -1.63
N THR A 273 -3.47 -24.99 -0.61
CA THR A 273 -3.78 -25.34 0.79
C THR A 273 -4.63 -24.29 1.50
N PHE A 274 -5.91 -24.13 1.08
CA PHE A 274 -6.92 -23.47 1.93
C PHE A 274 -7.65 -24.39 2.90
N LYS A 275 -7.56 -25.72 2.74
CA LYS A 275 -8.28 -26.66 3.60
C LYS A 275 -7.91 -26.60 5.10
N ASN A 276 -6.79 -25.96 5.44
CA ASN A 276 -6.29 -25.91 6.83
C ASN A 276 -6.28 -24.52 7.47
N MET A 277 -6.92 -23.49 6.84
CA MET A 277 -6.93 -22.12 7.38
C MET A 277 -8.29 -21.63 7.88
N VAL A 278 -9.27 -22.51 7.99
CA VAL A 278 -10.48 -22.16 8.75
C VAL A 278 -10.13 -22.34 10.22
N PRO A 279 -10.14 -21.26 11.06
CA PRO A 279 -10.03 -21.44 12.49
C PRO A 279 -11.18 -22.34 12.94
N SER A 280 -10.86 -23.55 13.42
CA SER A 280 -11.78 -24.35 14.21
C SER A 280 -11.97 -23.63 15.52
N SER A 281 -13.02 -22.87 15.64
CA SER A 281 -13.62 -22.37 16.87
C SER A 281 -14.06 -20.90 16.77
N ILE A 282 -15.29 -20.69 16.37
CA ILE A 282 -16.17 -19.78 17.09
C ILE A 282 -17.06 -20.70 17.91
N GLY A 283 -16.66 -20.95 19.14
CA GLY A 283 -17.50 -21.46 20.21
C GLY A 283 -17.89 -20.33 21.09
#